data_b11fc09c8cb7aaee62fdcb1af4b1cfbd
#
_entry.id   b11fc09c8cb7aaee62fdcb1af4b1cfbd
#
_cell.length_a   1.000
_cell.length_b   1.000
_cell.length_c   1.000
_cell.angle_alpha   90.00
_cell.angle_beta   90.00
_cell.angle_gamma   90.00
#
_symmetry.space_group_name_H-M   'P 1'
#
loop_
_entity.id
_entity.type
_entity.pdbx_description
1 polymer ?
#
loop_
_entity_poly.entity_id
_entity_poly.type
_entity_poly.pdbx_seq_one_letter_code
_entity_poly.pdbx_strand_id
1 'polypeptide(L)'
;MKTKYSGRFKILLAFGILFLLVSVLLTLIFLEGKKTYTVEFDLDGGTLLGGSLEQRVMQGQDAIPPSVVKDGAYLRGWSTSYRRITKDVVIKAIWEYETTAGIVYTNGENQNFVEIERAYEFLRGEVYLGAYFDEKKVLGILEGAFRNCRGITKVYLLDGLIKIERSAFENCTALAEIEIPETVTHVGKYAFKNCSSLESLTLNEGLLGIGESAFDGCTQLTEVILPESVTTIEAGAFSGCENLIIKTTIPQEEWPAGWADGWQGNATVEFVEPEEEEEIDPEEDGKKNGR
;
A
#
# COMPACT_ATOMS: atom_id res chain seq x y z
N MET A 1 10.76 63.32 47.05
CA MET A 1 10.48 63.62 45.68
C MET A 1 9.45 62.64 45.13
N LYS A 2 8.17 63.03 45.02
CA LYS A 2 7.11 62.21 44.42
C LYS A 2 7.03 62.59 42.93
N THR A 3 7.56 61.75 42.06
CA THR A 3 7.42 61.93 40.61
C THR A 3 5.95 61.68 40.20
N LYS A 4 5.26 62.78 39.85
CA LYS A 4 3.93 62.75 39.26
C LYS A 4 4.07 62.25 37.80
N TYR A 5 3.83 60.97 37.54
CA TYR A 5 3.61 60.53 36.18
C TYR A 5 2.35 61.19 35.62
N SER A 6 2.50 61.93 34.52
CA SER A 6 1.44 62.67 33.91
C SER A 6 0.30 61.75 33.46
N GLY A 7 -0.96 62.15 33.61
CA GLY A 7 -2.13 61.37 33.27
C GLY A 7 -2.11 60.81 31.85
N ARG A 8 -1.40 61.47 30.92
CA ARG A 8 -1.18 61.02 29.52
C ARG A 8 -0.36 59.71 29.44
N PHE A 9 0.63 59.51 30.33
CA PHE A 9 1.42 58.28 30.34
C PHE A 9 0.63 57.11 30.85
N LYS A 10 -0.24 57.28 31.83
CA LYS A 10 -1.13 56.24 32.34
C LYS A 10 -2.20 55.83 31.30
N ILE A 11 -2.68 56.79 30.52
CA ILE A 11 -3.65 56.52 29.44
C ILE A 11 -2.97 55.77 28.30
N LEU A 12 -1.78 56.13 27.87
CA LEU A 12 -1.00 55.42 26.85
C LEU A 12 -0.65 53.98 27.27
N LEU A 13 -0.29 53.79 28.54
CA LEU A 13 -0.01 52.43 29.07
C LEU A 13 -1.28 51.56 29.12
N ALA A 14 -2.42 52.15 29.51
CA ALA A 14 -3.71 51.44 29.53
C ALA A 14 -4.19 51.06 28.11
N PHE A 15 -3.99 51.91 27.11
CA PHE A 15 -4.29 51.61 25.71
C PHE A 15 -3.36 50.52 25.15
N GLY A 16 -2.06 50.54 25.51
CA GLY A 16 -1.10 49.51 25.13
C GLY A 16 -1.48 48.11 25.69
N ILE A 17 -1.84 48.07 26.99
CA ILE A 17 -2.28 46.83 27.63
C ILE A 17 -3.60 46.32 27.04
N LEU A 18 -4.57 47.23 26.78
CA LEU A 18 -5.85 46.86 26.17
C LEU A 18 -5.64 46.32 24.75
N PHE A 19 -4.75 46.94 23.95
CA PHE A 19 -4.43 46.45 22.61
C PHE A 19 -3.77 45.09 22.65
N LEU A 20 -2.88 44.81 23.58
CA LEU A 20 -2.23 43.53 23.79
C LEU A 20 -3.26 42.47 24.23
N LEU A 21 -4.17 42.78 25.14
CA LEU A 21 -5.24 41.89 25.59
C LEU A 21 -6.22 41.56 24.44
N VAL A 22 -6.59 42.55 23.64
CA VAL A 22 -7.46 42.36 22.48
C VAL A 22 -6.77 41.54 21.41
N SER A 23 -5.48 41.76 21.16
CA SER A 23 -4.72 40.92 20.20
C SER A 23 -4.58 39.48 20.66
N VAL A 24 -4.32 39.24 21.97
CA VAL A 24 -4.30 37.89 22.56
C VAL A 24 -5.67 37.23 22.51
N LEU A 25 -6.74 37.99 22.83
CA LEU A 25 -8.11 37.48 22.75
C LEU A 25 -8.51 37.14 21.32
N LEU A 26 -8.15 37.97 20.32
CA LEU A 26 -8.38 37.69 18.91
C LEU A 26 -7.58 36.47 18.42
N THR A 27 -6.34 36.29 18.88
CA THR A 27 -5.57 35.09 18.59
C THR A 27 -6.16 33.83 19.25
N LEU A 28 -6.66 33.93 20.48
CA LEU A 28 -7.36 32.83 21.16
C LEU A 28 -8.67 32.48 20.45
N ILE A 29 -9.51 33.47 20.09
CA ILE A 29 -10.75 33.25 19.34
C ILE A 29 -10.46 32.65 17.95
N PHE A 30 -9.37 33.07 17.30
CA PHE A 30 -8.95 32.52 16.01
C PHE A 30 -8.44 31.07 16.12
N LEU A 31 -7.93 30.69 17.28
CA LEU A 31 -7.50 29.31 17.59
C LEU A 31 -8.66 28.41 18.01
N GLU A 32 -9.66 28.93 18.74
CA GLU A 32 -10.84 28.16 19.20
C GLU A 32 -11.76 27.70 18.07
N GLY A 33 -11.66 28.24 16.87
CA GLY A 33 -12.45 27.86 15.71
C GLY A 33 -11.78 26.83 14.77
N LYS A 34 -10.50 26.46 15.00
CA LYS A 34 -9.82 25.51 14.11
C LYS A 34 -10.00 24.07 14.61
N LYS A 35 -10.56 23.23 13.74
CA LYS A 35 -10.61 21.78 13.99
C LYS A 35 -9.18 21.24 14.11
N THR A 36 -9.01 20.25 14.99
CA THR A 36 -7.77 19.47 15.10
C THR A 36 -8.03 18.08 14.55
N TYR A 37 -7.03 17.53 13.90
CA TYR A 37 -7.05 16.20 13.32
C TYR A 37 -5.94 15.34 13.89
N THR A 38 -6.19 14.04 13.99
CA THR A 38 -5.20 13.06 14.39
C THR A 38 -4.42 12.62 13.14
N VAL A 39 -3.10 12.65 13.26
CA VAL A 39 -2.19 12.09 12.26
C VAL A 39 -1.44 10.96 12.92
N GLU A 40 -1.59 9.75 12.41
CA GLU A 40 -0.87 8.57 12.85
C GLU A 40 0.18 8.20 11.81
N PHE A 41 1.42 7.93 12.26
CA PHE A 41 2.50 7.43 11.40
C PHE A 41 2.68 5.94 11.65
N ASP A 42 2.32 5.14 10.67
CA ASP A 42 2.55 3.70 10.63
C ASP A 42 3.95 3.43 10.05
N LEU A 43 4.80 2.78 10.82
CA LEU A 43 6.19 2.53 10.43
C LEU A 43 6.36 1.33 9.51
N ASP A 44 5.32 0.58 9.24
CA ASP A 44 5.38 -0.61 8.38
C ASP A 44 6.59 -1.51 8.71
N GLY A 45 6.67 -1.91 9.98
CA GLY A 45 7.77 -2.73 10.52
C GLY A 45 9.11 -2.01 10.73
N GLY A 46 9.16 -0.70 10.54
CA GLY A 46 10.32 0.11 10.91
C GLY A 46 10.41 0.41 12.40
N THR A 47 11.56 0.91 12.84
CA THR A 47 11.84 1.32 14.22
C THR A 47 11.85 2.83 14.35
N LEU A 48 11.17 3.36 15.37
CA LEU A 48 11.17 4.78 15.69
C LEU A 48 12.51 5.18 16.33
N LEU A 49 13.21 6.14 15.72
CA LEU A 49 14.42 6.75 16.29
C LEU A 49 14.12 8.05 17.04
N GLY A 50 13.09 8.79 16.64
CA GLY A 50 12.71 10.04 17.27
C GLY A 50 11.46 10.65 16.64
N GLY A 51 10.80 11.55 17.40
CA GLY A 51 9.52 12.13 17.00
C GLY A 51 8.33 11.43 17.67
N SER A 52 7.13 11.61 17.14
CA SER A 52 5.89 11.01 17.65
C SER A 52 5.14 10.31 16.52
N LEU A 53 4.62 9.12 16.82
CA LEU A 53 3.79 8.35 15.86
C LEU A 53 2.36 8.90 15.77
N GLU A 54 1.86 9.48 16.85
CA GLU A 54 0.53 10.12 16.86
C GLU A 54 0.69 11.62 17.14
N GLN A 55 0.06 12.44 16.35
CA GLN A 55 0.10 13.91 16.47
C GLN A 55 -1.28 14.50 16.30
N ARG A 56 -1.61 15.50 17.12
CA ARG A 56 -2.80 16.33 16.91
C ARG A 56 -2.40 17.61 16.20
N VAL A 57 -2.93 17.80 15.00
CA VAL A 57 -2.54 18.87 14.09
C VAL A 57 -3.75 19.77 13.78
N MET A 58 -3.60 21.09 13.89
CA MET A 58 -4.68 22.01 13.53
C MET A 58 -4.93 21.98 12.03
N GLN A 59 -6.18 22.19 11.65
CA GLN A 59 -6.59 22.23 10.25
C GLN A 59 -5.69 23.12 9.38
N GLY A 60 -5.14 22.52 8.33
CA GLY A 60 -4.27 23.20 7.37
C GLY A 60 -2.81 23.34 7.80
N GLN A 61 -2.43 22.83 8.97
CA GLN A 61 -1.02 22.73 9.40
C GLN A 61 -0.38 21.44 8.91
N ASP A 62 0.94 21.38 8.96
CA ASP A 62 1.73 20.21 8.60
C ASP A 62 1.97 19.35 9.86
N ALA A 63 1.93 18.04 9.72
CA ALA A 63 2.46 17.10 10.70
C ALA A 63 3.98 17.01 10.57
N ILE A 64 4.67 16.60 11.63
CA ILE A 64 6.12 16.45 11.62
C ILE A 64 6.44 14.95 11.51
N PRO A 65 6.95 14.48 10.35
CA PRO A 65 7.25 13.07 10.20
C PRO A 65 8.32 12.63 11.20
N PRO A 66 8.18 11.44 11.82
CA PRO A 66 9.16 10.91 12.74
C PRO A 66 10.45 10.49 12.02
N SER A 67 11.54 10.42 12.77
CA SER A 67 12.79 9.81 12.31
C SER A 67 12.71 8.30 12.53
N VAL A 68 12.96 7.52 11.49
CA VAL A 68 12.71 6.08 11.48
C VAL A 68 13.84 5.32 10.77
N VAL A 69 14.00 4.05 11.10
CA VAL A 69 14.96 3.13 10.48
C VAL A 69 14.31 1.75 10.32
N LYS A 70 14.73 1.01 9.30
CA LYS A 70 14.37 -0.39 9.09
C LYS A 70 15.60 -1.13 8.58
N ASP A 71 15.89 -2.31 9.15
CA ASP A 71 17.06 -3.10 8.76
C ASP A 71 16.98 -3.49 7.27
N GLY A 72 18.07 -3.29 6.55
CA GLY A 72 18.17 -3.61 5.11
C GLY A 72 17.36 -2.70 4.19
N ALA A 73 16.76 -1.61 4.72
CA ALA A 73 15.96 -0.68 3.94
C ALA A 73 16.27 0.78 4.29
N TYR A 74 16.00 1.69 3.38
CA TYR A 74 16.00 3.12 3.65
C TYR A 74 14.62 3.73 3.40
N LEU A 75 14.27 4.75 4.16
CA LEU A 75 12.99 5.42 4.03
C LEU A 75 12.95 6.19 2.70
N ARG A 76 12.12 5.74 1.77
CA ARG A 76 11.86 6.44 0.50
C ARG A 76 10.95 7.65 0.69
N GLY A 77 10.00 7.54 1.61
CA GLY A 77 9.01 8.58 1.87
C GLY A 77 7.85 8.07 2.70
N TRP A 78 6.70 8.71 2.52
CA TRP A 78 5.49 8.43 3.23
C TRP A 78 4.32 8.26 2.26
N SER A 79 3.39 7.36 2.53
CA SER A 79 2.30 6.93 1.64
C SER A 79 1.38 8.06 1.18
N THR A 80 1.27 9.12 1.99
CA THR A 80 0.51 10.31 1.64
C THR A 80 1.18 11.56 2.22
N SER A 81 0.71 12.74 1.81
CA SER A 81 1.25 14.00 2.29
C SER A 81 0.93 14.22 3.77
N TYR A 82 1.95 14.55 4.55
CA TYR A 82 1.82 15.05 5.92
C TYR A 82 1.63 16.57 5.99
N ARG A 83 1.43 17.22 4.83
CA ARG A 83 1.24 18.68 4.72
C ARG A 83 -0.23 19.03 4.59
N ARG A 84 -0.60 20.17 5.18
CA ARG A 84 -1.95 20.75 5.11
C ARG A 84 -3.03 19.78 5.52
N ILE A 85 -2.89 19.21 6.71
CA ILE A 85 -3.83 18.21 7.23
C ILE A 85 -5.23 18.81 7.36
N THR A 86 -6.23 18.14 6.78
CA THR A 86 -7.63 18.57 6.77
C THR A 86 -8.60 17.50 7.27
N LYS A 87 -8.11 16.31 7.59
CA LYS A 87 -8.85 15.15 8.13
C LYS A 87 -7.91 14.26 8.94
N ASP A 88 -8.48 13.36 9.74
CA ASP A 88 -7.71 12.30 10.35
C ASP A 88 -7.09 11.43 9.27
N VAL A 89 -5.84 11.02 9.47
CA VAL A 89 -5.08 10.29 8.46
C VAL A 89 -4.04 9.37 9.09
N VAL A 90 -3.92 8.17 8.53
CA VAL A 90 -2.79 7.26 8.79
C VAL A 90 -1.80 7.39 7.63
N ILE A 91 -0.56 7.65 7.95
CA ILE A 91 0.53 7.88 6.98
C ILE A 91 1.56 6.77 7.15
N LYS A 92 1.65 5.87 6.17
CA LYS A 92 2.58 4.73 6.22
C LYS A 92 3.96 5.08 5.71
N ALA A 93 5.00 4.54 6.34
CA ALA A 93 6.36 4.61 5.83
C ALA A 93 6.48 3.78 4.54
N ILE A 94 7.13 4.34 3.53
CA ILE A 94 7.48 3.62 2.30
C ILE A 94 8.97 3.31 2.37
N TRP A 95 9.28 2.02 2.47
CA TRP A 95 10.65 1.54 2.54
C TRP A 95 11.14 1.12 1.16
N GLU A 96 12.39 1.43 0.85
CA GLU A 96 13.08 0.95 -0.32
C GLU A 96 14.25 0.06 0.14
N TYR A 97 14.27 -1.15 -0.38
CA TYR A 97 15.28 -2.14 -0.05
C TYR A 97 16.40 -2.13 -1.09
N GLU A 98 17.61 -2.40 -0.66
CA GLU A 98 18.68 -2.66 -1.62
C GLU A 98 18.30 -3.88 -2.47
N THR A 99 18.41 -3.73 -3.79
CA THR A 99 18.08 -4.81 -4.72
C THR A 99 18.94 -6.04 -4.43
N THR A 100 18.32 -7.20 -4.29
CA THR A 100 19.02 -8.45 -4.07
C THR A 100 20.01 -8.73 -5.20
N ALA A 101 21.25 -9.01 -4.85
CA ALA A 101 22.27 -9.40 -5.84
C ALA A 101 21.88 -10.70 -6.56
N GLY A 102 22.24 -10.80 -7.84
CA GLY A 102 21.91 -11.98 -8.65
C GLY A 102 20.65 -11.83 -9.48
N ILE A 103 20.16 -10.60 -9.64
CA ILE A 103 19.08 -10.24 -10.56
C ILE A 103 19.67 -9.50 -11.76
N VAL A 104 19.27 -9.90 -12.95
CA VAL A 104 19.71 -9.31 -14.23
C VAL A 104 18.57 -8.46 -14.78
N TYR A 105 18.88 -7.23 -15.12
CA TYR A 105 17.95 -6.26 -15.70
C TYR A 105 18.29 -6.02 -17.18
N THR A 106 17.27 -5.79 -17.97
CA THR A 106 17.39 -5.40 -19.38
C THR A 106 16.63 -4.10 -19.62
N ASN A 107 17.02 -3.36 -20.66
CA ASN A 107 16.27 -2.17 -21.03
C ASN A 107 14.95 -2.56 -21.69
N GLY A 108 13.86 -1.87 -21.31
CA GLY A 108 12.59 -1.97 -21.99
C GLY A 108 12.64 -1.36 -23.42
N GLU A 109 11.56 -1.52 -24.17
CA GLU A 109 11.47 -1.19 -25.59
C GLU A 109 11.96 0.22 -25.96
N ASN A 110 11.73 1.21 -25.11
CA ASN A 110 12.11 2.61 -25.38
C ASN A 110 13.31 3.09 -24.54
N GLN A 111 13.99 2.19 -23.82
CA GLN A 111 15.14 2.46 -22.95
C GLN A 111 14.89 3.43 -21.78
N ASN A 112 13.64 3.83 -21.53
CA ASN A 112 13.28 4.74 -20.43
C ASN A 112 12.96 4.00 -19.13
N PHE A 113 12.87 2.67 -19.18
CA PHE A 113 12.64 1.79 -18.04
C PHE A 113 13.48 0.51 -18.21
N VAL A 114 13.53 -0.28 -17.17
CA VAL A 114 14.14 -1.60 -17.16
C VAL A 114 13.13 -2.67 -16.77
N GLU A 115 13.43 -3.90 -17.14
CA GLU A 115 12.66 -5.08 -16.81
C GLU A 115 13.60 -6.14 -16.22
N ILE A 116 13.07 -6.98 -15.35
CA ILE A 116 13.82 -8.11 -14.79
C ILE A 116 13.83 -9.20 -15.84
N GLU A 117 15.01 -9.45 -16.40
CA GLU A 117 15.22 -10.46 -17.43
C GLU A 117 15.41 -11.84 -16.83
N ARG A 118 16.21 -11.92 -15.76
CA ARG A 118 16.57 -13.18 -15.13
C ARG A 118 17.07 -13.01 -13.71
N ALA A 119 16.73 -13.98 -12.86
CA ALA A 119 17.32 -14.20 -11.57
C ALA A 119 18.13 -15.50 -11.57
N TYR A 120 19.19 -15.56 -10.79
CA TYR A 120 19.97 -16.78 -10.69
C TYR A 120 19.31 -17.81 -9.77
N GLU A 121 19.28 -19.08 -10.18
CA GLU A 121 18.63 -20.17 -9.45
C GLU A 121 19.23 -20.45 -8.05
N PHE A 122 20.40 -19.91 -7.75
CA PHE A 122 21.00 -20.03 -6.41
C PHE A 122 20.41 -19.07 -5.37
N LEU A 123 19.55 -18.12 -5.77
CA LEU A 123 18.91 -17.21 -4.83
C LEU A 123 18.11 -17.98 -3.77
N ARG A 124 18.21 -17.50 -2.53
CA ARG A 124 17.59 -18.12 -1.35
C ARG A 124 17.01 -17.05 -0.44
N GLY A 125 15.94 -17.42 0.31
CA GLY A 125 15.33 -16.53 1.28
C GLY A 125 14.53 -15.42 0.64
N GLU A 126 14.54 -14.26 1.25
CA GLU A 126 13.78 -13.10 0.81
C GLU A 126 14.50 -12.35 -0.31
N VAL A 127 13.76 -11.94 -1.31
CA VAL A 127 14.25 -11.20 -2.49
C VAL A 127 13.56 -9.85 -2.54
N TYR A 128 14.36 -8.80 -2.59
CA TYR A 128 13.92 -7.42 -2.70
C TYR A 128 14.18 -6.91 -4.11
N LEU A 129 13.13 -6.48 -4.78
CA LEU A 129 13.20 -5.89 -6.11
C LEU A 129 13.17 -4.36 -5.95
N GLY A 130 14.27 -3.69 -6.30
CA GLY A 130 14.31 -2.22 -6.29
C GLY A 130 13.33 -1.63 -7.30
N ALA A 131 12.66 -0.53 -6.92
CA ALA A 131 11.78 0.21 -7.83
C ALA A 131 12.55 0.87 -8.98
N TYR A 132 13.85 1.01 -8.81
CA TYR A 132 14.77 1.60 -9.78
C TYR A 132 16.03 0.75 -9.92
N PHE A 133 16.53 0.68 -11.14
CA PHE A 133 17.85 0.15 -11.46
C PHE A 133 18.49 1.09 -12.48
N ASP A 134 19.71 1.56 -12.19
CA ASP A 134 20.46 2.52 -13.03
C ASP A 134 19.58 3.76 -13.39
N GLU A 135 18.98 4.37 -12.35
CA GLU A 135 18.08 5.55 -12.43
C GLU A 135 16.77 5.33 -13.22
N LYS A 136 16.54 4.14 -13.76
CA LYS A 136 15.34 3.77 -14.51
C LYS A 136 14.37 2.98 -13.65
N LYS A 137 13.07 3.21 -13.85
CA LYS A 137 12.03 2.45 -13.17
C LYS A 137 12.04 0.98 -13.61
N VAL A 138 11.83 0.07 -12.66
CA VAL A 138 11.59 -1.34 -12.95
C VAL A 138 10.09 -1.53 -13.18
N LEU A 139 9.69 -1.87 -14.40
CA LEU A 139 8.28 -1.95 -14.78
C LEU A 139 7.76 -3.36 -15.06
N GLY A 140 8.62 -4.35 -15.21
CA GLY A 140 8.20 -5.70 -15.58
C GLY A 140 9.10 -6.80 -15.07
N ILE A 141 8.50 -7.97 -14.90
CA ILE A 141 9.19 -9.25 -14.71
C ILE A 141 8.93 -10.06 -15.96
N LEU A 142 9.98 -10.30 -16.74
CA LEU A 142 9.91 -10.96 -18.03
C LEU A 142 9.67 -12.47 -17.91
N GLU A 143 9.36 -13.09 -19.06
CA GLU A 143 9.09 -14.52 -19.16
C GLU A 143 10.20 -15.34 -18.51
N GLY A 144 9.82 -16.17 -17.52
CA GLY A 144 10.72 -17.10 -16.83
C GLY A 144 11.80 -16.45 -15.96
N ALA A 145 11.70 -15.15 -15.64
CA ALA A 145 12.75 -14.40 -14.95
C ALA A 145 13.23 -15.06 -13.64
N PHE A 146 12.31 -15.59 -12.83
CA PHE A 146 12.61 -16.34 -11.58
C PHE A 146 12.32 -17.83 -11.69
N ARG A 147 12.15 -18.34 -12.91
CA ARG A 147 11.83 -19.76 -13.10
C ARG A 147 12.87 -20.66 -12.44
N ASN A 148 12.41 -21.66 -11.69
CA ASN A 148 13.23 -22.62 -10.92
C ASN A 148 14.06 -22.00 -9.78
N CYS A 149 13.81 -20.78 -9.35
CA CYS A 149 14.40 -20.20 -8.15
C CYS A 149 13.82 -20.85 -6.89
N ARG A 150 14.10 -22.14 -6.69
CA ARG A 150 13.47 -23.01 -5.68
C ARG A 150 13.81 -22.68 -4.24
N GLY A 151 14.73 -21.77 -4.00
CA GLY A 151 15.16 -21.39 -2.66
C GLY A 151 14.61 -20.04 -2.20
N ILE A 152 13.91 -19.29 -3.05
CA ILE A 152 13.29 -18.04 -2.70
C ILE A 152 12.07 -18.33 -1.85
N THR A 153 11.96 -17.67 -0.68
CA THR A 153 10.83 -17.86 0.25
C THR A 153 9.81 -16.71 0.17
N LYS A 154 10.27 -15.52 -0.17
CA LYS A 154 9.42 -14.33 -0.36
C LYS A 154 10.03 -13.41 -1.41
N VAL A 155 9.17 -12.74 -2.17
CA VAL A 155 9.59 -11.68 -3.11
C VAL A 155 8.79 -10.43 -2.79
N TYR A 156 9.50 -9.33 -2.55
CA TYR A 156 8.90 -8.03 -2.36
C TYR A 156 8.79 -7.34 -3.71
N LEU A 157 7.57 -7.38 -4.27
CA LEU A 157 7.22 -6.65 -5.48
C LEU A 157 6.91 -5.21 -5.10
N LEU A 158 7.48 -4.25 -5.83
CA LEU A 158 7.33 -2.84 -5.49
C LEU A 158 6.26 -2.16 -6.35
N ASP A 159 5.68 -1.09 -5.81
CA ASP A 159 4.75 -0.23 -6.51
C ASP A 159 5.37 0.31 -7.80
N GLY A 160 4.57 0.30 -8.87
CA GLY A 160 5.01 0.71 -10.19
C GLY A 160 5.34 -0.45 -11.12
N LEU A 161 5.44 -1.70 -10.62
CA LEU A 161 5.49 -2.89 -11.47
C LEU A 161 4.17 -2.99 -12.25
N ILE A 162 4.24 -3.17 -13.56
CA ILE A 162 3.05 -3.18 -14.43
C ILE A 162 2.68 -4.59 -14.87
N LYS A 163 3.70 -5.48 -15.02
CA LYS A 163 3.47 -6.80 -15.58
C LYS A 163 4.32 -7.88 -14.94
N ILE A 164 3.71 -9.04 -14.78
CA ILE A 164 4.35 -10.32 -14.42
C ILE A 164 4.08 -11.25 -15.59
N GLU A 165 5.11 -11.57 -16.37
CA GLU A 165 4.93 -12.30 -17.62
C GLU A 165 4.87 -13.83 -17.41
N ARG A 166 4.73 -14.54 -18.52
CA ARG A 166 4.62 -16.00 -18.56
C ARG A 166 5.73 -16.68 -17.75
N SER A 167 5.36 -17.68 -16.94
CA SER A 167 6.30 -18.52 -16.18
C SER A 167 7.26 -17.74 -15.27
N ALA A 168 6.98 -16.48 -14.96
CA ALA A 168 7.90 -15.58 -14.24
C ALA A 168 8.45 -16.20 -12.95
N PHE A 169 7.64 -16.91 -12.17
CA PHE A 169 7.98 -17.60 -10.94
C PHE A 169 7.69 -19.11 -10.99
N GLU A 170 7.58 -19.69 -12.19
CA GLU A 170 7.31 -21.11 -12.34
C GLU A 170 8.33 -21.98 -11.60
N ASN A 171 7.86 -22.95 -10.80
CA ASN A 171 8.66 -23.84 -9.95
C ASN A 171 9.47 -23.11 -8.84
N CYS A 172 9.06 -21.96 -8.35
CA CYS A 172 9.59 -21.36 -7.13
C CYS A 172 8.99 -22.09 -5.91
N THR A 173 9.42 -23.35 -5.72
CA THR A 173 8.75 -24.31 -4.80
C THR A 173 8.82 -23.93 -3.32
N ALA A 174 9.72 -23.05 -2.90
CA ALA A 174 9.82 -22.54 -1.52
C ALA A 174 9.12 -21.18 -1.32
N LEU A 175 8.59 -20.56 -2.40
CA LEU A 175 7.89 -19.28 -2.29
C LEU A 175 6.62 -19.45 -1.46
N ALA A 176 6.60 -18.82 -0.28
CA ALA A 176 5.51 -18.97 0.69
C ALA A 176 4.51 -17.81 0.65
N GLU A 177 4.96 -16.63 0.25
CA GLU A 177 4.14 -15.42 0.28
C GLU A 177 4.45 -14.53 -0.93
N ILE A 178 3.39 -13.98 -1.53
CA ILE A 178 3.48 -12.99 -2.59
C ILE A 178 2.29 -12.02 -2.54
N GLU A 179 2.56 -10.75 -2.66
CA GLU A 179 1.56 -9.70 -2.82
C GLU A 179 1.71 -9.10 -4.22
N ILE A 180 0.62 -9.12 -5.00
CA ILE A 180 0.61 -8.54 -6.35
C ILE A 180 0.23 -7.05 -6.23
N PRO A 181 1.13 -6.11 -6.60
CA PRO A 181 0.86 -4.68 -6.48
C PRO A 181 -0.35 -4.22 -7.29
N GLU A 182 -1.05 -3.18 -6.82
CA GLU A 182 -2.21 -2.58 -7.51
C GLU A 182 -1.90 -2.11 -8.94
N THR A 183 -0.63 -1.82 -9.23
CA THR A 183 -0.19 -1.39 -10.55
C THR A 183 -0.07 -2.53 -11.57
N VAL A 184 -0.08 -3.79 -11.10
CA VAL A 184 -0.04 -4.98 -11.98
C VAL A 184 -1.43 -5.25 -12.51
N THR A 185 -1.58 -5.16 -13.84
CA THR A 185 -2.87 -5.40 -14.50
C THR A 185 -3.10 -6.85 -14.92
N HIS A 186 -2.04 -7.62 -15.12
CA HIS A 186 -2.14 -9.01 -15.57
C HIS A 186 -1.07 -9.90 -14.94
N VAL A 187 -1.49 -11.07 -14.50
CA VAL A 187 -0.61 -12.19 -14.14
C VAL A 187 -0.55 -13.15 -15.33
N GLY A 188 0.64 -13.36 -15.85
CA GLY A 188 0.87 -14.15 -17.05
C GLY A 188 0.59 -15.64 -16.90
N LYS A 189 0.43 -16.34 -18.04
CA LYS A 189 0.28 -17.81 -18.09
C LYS A 189 1.41 -18.50 -17.34
N TYR A 190 1.07 -19.47 -16.46
CA TYR A 190 2.01 -20.24 -15.64
C TYR A 190 2.86 -19.41 -14.68
N ALA A 191 2.54 -18.16 -14.44
CA ALA A 191 3.41 -17.23 -13.71
C ALA A 191 3.88 -17.77 -12.36
N PHE A 192 3.01 -18.44 -11.60
CA PHE A 192 3.31 -19.06 -10.29
C PHE A 192 3.05 -20.57 -10.30
N LYS A 193 3.06 -21.19 -11.47
CA LYS A 193 2.85 -22.63 -11.56
C LYS A 193 3.85 -23.40 -10.72
N ASN A 194 3.37 -24.40 -9.93
CA ASN A 194 4.14 -25.21 -9.01
C ASN A 194 4.87 -24.43 -7.90
N CYS A 195 4.38 -23.27 -7.48
CA CYS A 195 4.77 -22.63 -6.23
C CYS A 195 4.13 -23.38 -5.06
N SER A 196 4.59 -24.60 -4.83
CA SER A 196 3.90 -25.57 -3.95
C SER A 196 3.87 -25.18 -2.48
N SER A 197 4.74 -24.27 -2.02
CA SER A 197 4.74 -23.74 -0.66
C SER A 197 3.97 -22.42 -0.54
N LEU A 198 3.30 -21.93 -1.59
CA LEU A 198 2.60 -20.65 -1.54
C LEU A 198 1.37 -20.78 -0.64
N GLU A 199 1.43 -20.13 0.53
CA GLU A 199 0.39 -20.10 1.57
C GLU A 199 -0.41 -18.81 1.52
N SER A 200 0.25 -17.69 1.17
CA SER A 200 -0.34 -16.36 1.16
C SER A 200 -0.21 -15.70 -0.21
N LEU A 201 -1.35 -15.41 -0.82
CA LEU A 201 -1.47 -14.68 -2.07
C LEU A 201 -2.42 -13.51 -1.89
N THR A 202 -1.91 -12.28 -2.05
CA THR A 202 -2.72 -11.08 -2.09
C THR A 202 -2.85 -10.59 -3.52
N LEU A 203 -4.10 -10.49 -3.99
CA LEU A 203 -4.46 -9.87 -5.27
C LEU A 203 -5.12 -8.53 -4.97
N ASN A 204 -4.59 -7.46 -5.52
CA ASN A 204 -5.09 -6.10 -5.26
C ASN A 204 -6.00 -5.60 -6.40
N GLU A 205 -6.84 -4.62 -6.09
CA GLU A 205 -7.67 -3.93 -7.08
C GLU A 205 -6.75 -3.28 -8.15
N GLY A 206 -7.18 -3.39 -9.40
CA GLY A 206 -6.35 -3.02 -10.57
C GLY A 206 -5.93 -4.23 -11.39
N LEU A 207 -5.95 -5.45 -10.81
CA LEU A 207 -5.73 -6.69 -11.56
C LEU A 207 -6.92 -6.97 -12.48
N LEU A 208 -6.68 -7.03 -13.79
CA LEU A 208 -7.70 -7.24 -14.81
C LEU A 208 -7.73 -8.69 -15.31
N GLY A 209 -6.60 -9.40 -15.26
CA GLY A 209 -6.49 -10.72 -15.85
C GLY A 209 -5.55 -11.68 -15.16
N ILE A 210 -5.97 -12.96 -15.10
CA ILE A 210 -5.21 -14.10 -14.59
C ILE A 210 -5.07 -15.11 -15.74
N GLY A 211 -3.83 -15.41 -16.13
CA GLY A 211 -3.51 -16.30 -17.24
C GLY A 211 -3.73 -17.77 -16.95
N GLU A 212 -3.73 -18.57 -18.01
CA GLU A 212 -3.88 -20.02 -17.97
C GLU A 212 -2.89 -20.67 -16.99
N SER A 213 -3.41 -21.50 -16.08
CA SER A 213 -2.62 -22.22 -15.07
C SER A 213 -1.67 -21.30 -14.26
N ALA A 214 -2.03 -20.04 -14.04
CA ALA A 214 -1.14 -19.07 -13.40
C ALA A 214 -0.72 -19.50 -12.00
N PHE A 215 -1.60 -20.15 -11.23
CA PHE A 215 -1.38 -20.66 -9.88
C PHE A 215 -1.56 -22.19 -9.80
N ASP A 216 -1.44 -22.88 -10.94
CA ASP A 216 -1.57 -24.33 -10.98
C ASP A 216 -0.52 -25.02 -10.10
N GLY A 217 -0.95 -25.87 -9.18
CA GLY A 217 -0.06 -26.59 -8.27
C GLY A 217 0.41 -25.78 -7.06
N CYS A 218 -0.23 -24.67 -6.71
CA CYS A 218 -0.03 -23.98 -5.45
C CYS A 218 -0.78 -24.71 -4.31
N THR A 219 -0.24 -25.88 -3.92
CA THR A 219 -0.95 -26.87 -3.07
C THR A 219 -1.17 -26.42 -1.63
N GLN A 220 -0.40 -25.45 -1.13
CA GLN A 220 -0.54 -24.91 0.23
C GLN A 220 -1.47 -23.69 0.30
N LEU A 221 -1.95 -23.20 -0.84
CA LEU A 221 -2.84 -22.05 -0.88
C LEU A 221 -4.23 -22.45 -0.37
N THR A 222 -4.73 -21.76 0.67
CA THR A 222 -5.99 -22.08 1.34
C THR A 222 -7.07 -21.05 1.14
N GLU A 223 -6.70 -19.78 0.92
CA GLU A 223 -7.66 -18.71 0.69
C GLU A 223 -7.11 -17.68 -0.28
N VAL A 224 -7.97 -17.19 -1.17
CA VAL A 224 -7.70 -16.05 -2.05
C VAL A 224 -8.97 -15.21 -2.19
N ILE A 225 -8.82 -13.89 -2.10
CA ILE A 225 -9.90 -12.96 -2.42
C ILE A 225 -9.67 -12.48 -3.86
N LEU A 226 -10.66 -12.67 -4.72
CA LEU A 226 -10.62 -12.14 -6.08
C LEU A 226 -11.11 -10.70 -6.10
N PRO A 227 -10.28 -9.74 -6.57
CA PRO A 227 -10.70 -8.37 -6.78
C PRO A 227 -11.86 -8.25 -7.78
N GLU A 228 -12.75 -7.29 -7.57
CA GLU A 228 -13.86 -7.00 -8.50
C GLU A 228 -13.37 -6.53 -9.88
N SER A 229 -12.17 -5.98 -9.92
CA SER A 229 -11.53 -5.53 -11.17
C SER A 229 -11.21 -6.67 -12.15
N VAL A 230 -11.18 -7.94 -11.70
CA VAL A 230 -10.79 -9.08 -12.55
C VAL A 230 -11.87 -9.41 -13.57
N THR A 231 -11.60 -9.14 -14.84
CA THR A 231 -12.51 -9.38 -15.96
C THR A 231 -12.20 -10.63 -16.76
N THR A 232 -10.98 -11.17 -16.65
CA THR A 232 -10.56 -12.38 -17.36
C THR A 232 -9.82 -13.34 -16.46
N ILE A 233 -10.22 -14.62 -16.47
CA ILE A 233 -9.49 -15.72 -15.84
C ILE A 233 -9.44 -16.86 -16.83
N GLU A 234 -8.23 -17.27 -17.21
CA GLU A 234 -8.04 -18.33 -18.17
C GLU A 234 -8.14 -19.75 -17.53
N ALA A 235 -8.26 -20.77 -18.38
CA ALA A 235 -8.49 -22.14 -17.95
C ALA A 235 -7.45 -22.64 -16.94
N GLY A 236 -7.94 -23.31 -15.88
CA GLY A 236 -7.10 -23.96 -14.90
C GLY A 236 -6.21 -23.01 -14.08
N ALA A 237 -6.55 -21.73 -14.01
CA ALA A 237 -5.74 -20.72 -13.30
C ALA A 237 -5.35 -21.16 -11.89
N PHE A 238 -6.24 -21.88 -11.18
CA PHE A 238 -6.04 -22.43 -9.83
C PHE A 238 -6.09 -23.96 -9.79
N SER A 239 -5.78 -24.63 -10.89
CA SER A 239 -5.72 -26.11 -10.90
C SER A 239 -4.73 -26.64 -9.87
N GLY A 240 -5.02 -27.79 -9.27
CA GLY A 240 -4.13 -28.40 -8.28
C GLY A 240 -4.06 -27.68 -6.91
N CYS A 241 -4.89 -26.66 -6.68
CA CYS A 241 -5.07 -26.01 -5.39
C CYS A 241 -6.23 -26.69 -4.64
N GLU A 242 -6.00 -27.91 -4.13
CA GLU A 242 -7.08 -28.80 -3.65
C GLU A 242 -7.84 -28.29 -2.41
N ASN A 243 -7.21 -27.46 -1.58
CA ASN A 243 -7.79 -26.92 -0.34
C ASN A 243 -8.14 -25.44 -0.44
N LEU A 244 -8.12 -24.87 -1.65
CA LEU A 244 -8.32 -23.45 -1.84
C LEU A 244 -9.80 -23.07 -1.79
N ILE A 245 -10.08 -22.04 -1.01
CA ILE A 245 -11.33 -21.28 -1.02
C ILE A 245 -11.07 -19.95 -1.73
N ILE A 246 -11.78 -19.72 -2.83
CA ILE A 246 -11.72 -18.46 -3.56
C ILE A 246 -12.95 -17.65 -3.17
N LYS A 247 -12.74 -16.50 -2.54
CA LYS A 247 -13.81 -15.57 -2.17
C LYS A 247 -13.99 -14.50 -3.23
N THR A 248 -15.22 -14.21 -3.58
CA THR A 248 -15.58 -13.16 -4.54
C THR A 248 -16.87 -12.49 -4.14
N THR A 249 -16.97 -11.18 -4.38
CA THR A 249 -18.21 -10.39 -4.22
C THR A 249 -19.10 -10.46 -5.46
N ILE A 250 -18.64 -11.10 -6.55
CA ILE A 250 -19.40 -11.26 -7.79
C ILE A 250 -20.18 -12.58 -7.72
N PRO A 251 -21.53 -12.55 -7.71
CA PRO A 251 -22.35 -13.79 -7.75
C PRO A 251 -22.10 -14.58 -9.03
N GLN A 252 -22.25 -15.89 -8.97
CA GLN A 252 -21.92 -16.79 -10.10
C GLN A 252 -22.65 -16.44 -11.40
N GLU A 253 -23.88 -15.99 -11.31
CA GLU A 253 -24.70 -15.57 -12.47
C GLU A 253 -24.20 -14.29 -13.14
N GLU A 254 -23.34 -13.51 -12.45
CA GLU A 254 -22.77 -12.26 -12.93
C GLU A 254 -21.29 -12.40 -13.30
N TRP A 255 -20.73 -13.61 -13.24
CA TRP A 255 -19.32 -13.77 -13.59
C TRP A 255 -19.02 -13.24 -14.99
N PRO A 256 -17.92 -12.48 -15.13
CA PRO A 256 -17.52 -11.96 -16.44
C PRO A 256 -17.40 -13.05 -17.49
N ALA A 257 -17.86 -12.78 -18.72
CA ALA A 257 -17.75 -13.72 -19.84
C ALA A 257 -16.30 -14.09 -20.20
N GLY A 258 -15.32 -13.36 -19.67
CA GLY A 258 -13.89 -13.65 -19.82
C GLY A 258 -13.37 -14.66 -18.80
N TRP A 259 -14.22 -15.18 -17.88
CA TRP A 259 -13.82 -16.26 -16.97
C TRP A 259 -14.03 -17.60 -17.66
N ALA A 260 -12.95 -18.27 -17.98
CA ALA A 260 -12.99 -19.52 -18.74
C ALA A 260 -13.60 -20.67 -17.91
N ASP A 261 -14.27 -21.60 -18.58
CA ASP A 261 -14.75 -22.82 -17.93
C ASP A 261 -13.59 -23.55 -17.22
N GLY A 262 -13.82 -23.94 -15.96
CA GLY A 262 -12.82 -24.66 -15.15
C GLY A 262 -11.62 -23.83 -14.71
N TRP A 263 -11.72 -22.52 -14.71
CA TRP A 263 -10.67 -21.62 -14.23
C TRP A 263 -10.27 -21.90 -12.78
N GLN A 264 -11.23 -22.23 -11.92
CA GLN A 264 -11.02 -22.52 -10.51
C GLN A 264 -10.35 -23.89 -10.24
N GLY A 265 -10.32 -24.79 -11.23
CA GLY A 265 -9.83 -26.16 -11.02
C GLY A 265 -10.66 -26.89 -9.97
N ASN A 266 -10.01 -27.38 -8.88
CA ASN A 266 -10.65 -28.07 -7.75
C ASN A 266 -10.98 -27.14 -6.57
N ALA A 267 -10.70 -25.82 -6.68
CA ALA A 267 -10.97 -24.87 -5.63
C ALA A 267 -12.48 -24.67 -5.41
N THR A 268 -12.86 -24.40 -4.17
CA THR A 268 -14.23 -23.99 -3.82
C THR A 268 -14.35 -22.48 -4.03
N VAL A 269 -15.42 -22.03 -4.70
CA VAL A 269 -15.70 -20.60 -4.85
C VAL A 269 -16.84 -20.21 -3.92
N GLU A 270 -16.59 -19.21 -3.07
CA GLU A 270 -17.55 -18.67 -2.12
C GLU A 270 -17.91 -17.24 -2.48
N PHE A 271 -19.21 -16.96 -2.57
CA PHE A 271 -19.70 -15.58 -2.63
C PHE A 271 -19.69 -14.99 -1.22
N VAL A 272 -19.13 -13.79 -1.09
CA VAL A 272 -19.17 -12.98 0.14
C VAL A 272 -19.91 -11.69 -0.16
N GLU A 273 -20.89 -11.34 0.69
CA GLU A 273 -21.58 -10.06 0.55
C GLU A 273 -20.55 -8.93 0.72
N PRO A 274 -20.56 -7.91 -0.15
CA PRO A 274 -19.73 -6.73 0.04
C PRO A 274 -20.00 -6.14 1.43
N GLU A 275 -18.95 -5.73 2.15
CA GLU A 275 -19.15 -4.95 3.39
C GLU A 275 -19.91 -3.69 3.02
N GLU A 276 -21.11 -3.50 3.58
CA GLU A 276 -21.84 -2.24 3.45
C GLU A 276 -20.97 -1.16 4.08
N GLU A 277 -20.45 -0.22 3.27
CA GLU A 277 -19.89 1.01 3.82
C GLU A 277 -21.01 1.63 4.67
N GLU A 278 -20.83 1.66 6.00
CA GLU A 278 -21.74 2.39 6.89
C GLU A 278 -21.80 3.83 6.34
N GLU A 279 -22.90 4.14 5.65
CA GLU A 279 -23.24 5.53 5.33
C GLU A 279 -23.26 6.28 6.67
N ILE A 280 -22.20 7.01 6.94
CA ILE A 280 -22.16 7.95 8.06
C ILE A 280 -23.24 9.00 7.74
N ASP A 281 -24.42 8.82 8.32
CA ASP A 281 -25.53 9.77 8.20
C ASP A 281 -25.03 11.13 8.73
N PRO A 282 -24.85 12.14 7.88
CA PRO A 282 -24.35 13.44 8.29
C PRO A 282 -25.33 14.23 9.18
N GLU A 283 -26.53 13.68 9.47
CA GLU A 283 -27.55 14.38 10.25
C GLU A 283 -27.61 14.03 11.75
N GLU A 284 -26.87 13.02 12.25
CA GLU A 284 -26.92 12.68 13.68
C GLU A 284 -26.12 13.62 14.62
N ASP A 285 -25.21 14.41 14.10
CA ASP A 285 -24.36 15.32 14.92
C ASP A 285 -25.06 16.65 15.29
N GLY A 286 -26.30 16.85 14.86
CA GLY A 286 -27.07 18.08 15.10
C GLY A 286 -28.02 18.08 16.34
N LYS A 287 -28.19 16.97 17.08
CA LYS A 287 -29.25 16.84 18.12
C LYS A 287 -28.78 16.69 19.58
N LYS A 288 -27.53 16.90 19.93
CA LYS A 288 -27.07 16.82 21.33
C LYS A 288 -26.57 18.14 21.95
N ASN A 289 -27.07 19.28 21.54
CA ASN A 289 -26.89 20.51 22.31
C ASN A 289 -28.20 21.30 22.43
N GLY A 290 -29.03 20.84 23.32
CA GLY A 290 -30.27 21.56 23.67
C GLY A 290 -30.90 21.01 24.95
N ARG A 291 -30.21 21.23 26.08
CA ARG A 291 -30.79 21.40 27.42
C ARG A 291 -29.78 21.90 28.40
#